data_7e53427211ac3274ff980db27174b986
#
_entry.id   7e53427211ac3274ff980db27174b986
#
_cell.length_a   1.000
_cell.length_b   1.000
_cell.length_c   1.000
_cell.angle_alpha   90.00
_cell.angle_beta   90.00
_cell.angle_gamma   90.00
#
_symmetry.space_group_name_H-M   'P 1'
#
loop_
_entity.id
_entity.type
_entity.pdbx_description
1 polymer ?
#
loop_
_entity_poly.entity_id
_entity_poly.type
_entity_poly.pdbx_seq_one_letter_code
_entity_poly.pdbx_strand_id
1 'polypeptide(L)'
;MNPNCKKRMGVIRLEVMRVVSQEEIAPAIFELVLEGEMVEAMKAGQFLHLRVPDDAHLLRRPISISSIDKVTKQCKLIYRVEGAGTAIFSSLKTGDSLDVMGPQGNGFDLSDLDKQN
;
A
#
# COMPACT_ATOMS: atom_id res chain seq x y z
N MET A 1 -3.99 26.16 13.21
CA MET A 1 -3.88 24.71 13.15
C MET A 1 -2.83 24.21 14.12
N ASN A 2 -3.11 23.08 14.76
CA ASN A 2 -2.20 22.53 15.74
C ASN A 2 -1.27 21.49 15.09
N PRO A 3 0.03 21.79 14.95
CA PRO A 3 0.95 20.87 14.31
C PRO A 3 1.15 19.57 15.09
N ASN A 4 0.86 19.56 16.38
CA ASN A 4 0.99 18.34 17.17
C ASN A 4 -0.02 17.28 16.76
N CYS A 5 -1.19 17.69 16.31
CA CYS A 5 -2.18 16.74 15.86
C CYS A 5 -1.68 15.94 14.66
N LYS A 6 -0.98 16.63 13.77
CA LYS A 6 -0.44 15.95 12.59
C LYS A 6 0.58 14.89 12.99
N LYS A 7 1.44 15.21 13.96
CA LYS A 7 2.46 14.27 14.37
C LYS A 7 1.89 13.01 14.99
N ARG A 8 0.86 13.18 15.84
CA ARG A 8 0.30 12.03 16.53
C ARG A 8 -0.48 11.12 15.62
N MET A 9 -1.17 11.70 14.67
CA MET A 9 -2.03 10.95 13.78
C MET A 9 -1.30 10.38 12.59
N GLY A 10 -0.05 10.79 12.41
CA GLY A 10 0.66 10.46 11.21
C GLY A 10 0.11 11.24 10.04
N VAL A 11 0.72 11.08 8.90
CA VAL A 11 0.33 11.79 7.70
C VAL A 11 -0.23 10.78 6.71
N ILE A 12 -1.52 10.91 6.44
CA ILE A 12 -2.17 10.13 5.40
C ILE A 12 -2.09 10.94 4.12
N ARG A 13 -1.54 10.35 3.09
CA ARG A 13 -1.29 11.03 1.83
C ARG A 13 -2.06 10.38 0.70
N LEU A 14 -2.31 11.17 -0.31
CA LEU A 14 -2.81 10.67 -1.58
C LEU A 14 -1.70 10.85 -2.60
N GLU A 15 -1.36 9.80 -3.29
CA GLU A 15 -0.30 9.85 -4.28
C GLU A 15 -0.60 8.89 -5.41
N VAL A 16 -0.27 9.31 -6.62
CA VAL A 16 -0.31 8.40 -7.77
C VAL A 16 1.06 7.73 -7.82
N MET A 17 1.09 6.45 -7.50
CA MET A 17 2.32 5.68 -7.49
C MET A 17 2.45 4.90 -8.78
N ARG A 18 3.68 4.62 -9.16
CA ARG A 18 3.97 3.91 -10.39
C ARG A 18 4.12 2.42 -10.10
N VAL A 19 3.53 1.60 -10.94
CA VAL A 19 3.70 0.15 -10.87
C VAL A 19 5.05 -0.21 -11.47
N VAL A 20 5.93 -0.74 -10.63
CA VAL A 20 7.24 -1.19 -11.06
C VAL A 20 7.16 -2.58 -11.64
N SER A 21 6.44 -3.46 -10.96
CA SER A 21 6.26 -4.83 -11.43
C SER A 21 5.08 -5.47 -10.71
N GLN A 22 4.59 -6.54 -11.29
CA GLN A 22 3.58 -7.35 -10.66
C GLN A 22 3.77 -8.78 -11.13
N GLU A 23 3.72 -9.71 -10.19
CA GLU A 23 3.98 -11.10 -10.49
C GLU A 23 3.07 -11.99 -9.67
N GLU A 24 2.53 -13.02 -10.28
CA GLU A 24 1.76 -14.02 -9.55
C GLU A 24 2.75 -15.00 -8.94
N ILE A 25 2.88 -14.96 -7.62
CA ILE A 25 3.89 -15.76 -6.90
C ILE A 25 3.33 -17.09 -6.40
N ALA A 26 2.02 -17.24 -6.40
CA ALA A 26 1.33 -18.46 -6.07
C ALA A 26 -0.06 -18.37 -6.66
N PRO A 27 -0.83 -19.45 -6.75
CA PRO A 27 -2.18 -19.37 -7.35
C PRO A 27 -3.01 -18.29 -6.69
N ALA A 28 -3.45 -17.33 -7.49
CA ALA A 28 -4.26 -16.19 -7.09
C ALA A 28 -3.57 -15.25 -6.11
N ILE A 29 -2.27 -15.38 -5.87
CA ILE A 29 -1.52 -14.50 -4.98
C ILE A 29 -0.50 -13.72 -5.79
N PHE A 30 -0.56 -12.40 -5.68
CA PHE A 30 0.26 -11.50 -6.47
C PHE A 30 1.17 -10.65 -5.60
N GLU A 31 2.37 -10.41 -6.10
CA GLU A 31 3.30 -9.46 -5.50
C GLU A 31 3.33 -8.22 -6.39
N LEU A 32 2.93 -7.09 -5.84
CA LEU A 32 2.88 -5.82 -6.55
C LEU A 32 3.94 -4.90 -5.99
N VAL A 33 4.78 -4.34 -6.85
CA VAL A 33 5.82 -3.41 -6.44
C VAL A 33 5.43 -2.03 -6.95
N LEU A 34 5.34 -1.08 -6.02
CA LEU A 34 4.99 0.30 -6.32
C LEU A 34 6.15 1.23 -5.97
N GLU A 35 6.28 2.31 -6.70
CA GLU A 35 7.32 3.31 -6.48
C GLU A 35 6.67 4.68 -6.28
N GLY A 36 7.14 5.41 -5.28
CA GLY A 36 6.64 6.76 -5.01
C GLY A 36 7.24 7.35 -3.76
N GLU A 37 7.04 8.65 -3.58
CA GLU A 37 7.58 9.37 -2.43
C GLU A 37 6.96 8.93 -1.11
N MET A 38 5.75 8.40 -1.16
CA MET A 38 5.04 7.94 0.02
C MET A 38 5.82 6.86 0.77
N VAL A 39 6.70 6.14 0.08
CA VAL A 39 7.47 5.06 0.70
C VAL A 39 8.30 5.56 1.87
N GLU A 40 8.73 6.80 1.86
CA GLU A 40 9.51 7.34 2.97
C GLU A 40 8.75 7.35 4.28
N ALA A 41 7.44 7.40 4.23
CA ALA A 41 6.59 7.42 5.43
C ALA A 41 6.06 6.04 5.80
N MET A 42 6.41 5.01 5.06
CA MET A 42 5.85 3.68 5.25
C MET A 42 6.64 2.84 6.24
N LYS A 43 5.92 1.88 6.83
CA LYS A 43 6.53 0.81 7.61
C LYS A 43 5.89 -0.51 7.19
N ALA A 44 6.66 -1.59 7.22
CA ALA A 44 6.10 -2.90 6.95
C ALA A 44 4.98 -3.19 7.94
N GLY A 45 3.92 -3.81 7.47
CA GLY A 45 2.75 -4.09 8.30
C GLY A 45 1.69 -3.01 8.27
N GLN A 46 2.01 -1.84 7.77
CA GLN A 46 0.98 -0.83 7.53
C GLN A 46 0.17 -1.20 6.30
N PHE A 47 -0.91 -0.45 6.07
CA PHE A 47 -1.79 -0.67 4.94
C PHE A 47 -1.71 0.49 3.97
N LEU A 48 -1.86 0.18 2.71
CA LEU A 48 -2.18 1.16 1.69
C LEU A 48 -3.59 0.89 1.19
N HIS A 49 -4.32 1.96 0.90
CA HIS A 49 -5.65 1.86 0.34
C HIS A 49 -5.53 2.15 -1.15
N LEU A 50 -5.59 1.12 -1.95
CA LEU A 50 -5.43 1.21 -3.39
C LEU A 50 -6.78 1.44 -4.04
N ARG A 51 -6.87 2.45 -4.89
CA ARG A 51 -8.10 2.71 -5.61
C ARG A 51 -8.25 1.68 -6.73
N VAL A 52 -9.44 1.08 -6.78
CA VAL A 52 -9.73 0.13 -7.84
C VAL A 52 -9.73 0.88 -9.17
N PRO A 53 -8.92 0.46 -10.14
CA PRO A 53 -8.83 1.15 -11.43
C PRO A 53 -10.01 0.83 -12.34
N ASP A 54 -11.20 1.17 -11.87
CA ASP A 54 -12.45 0.94 -12.57
C ASP A 54 -13.33 2.14 -12.27
N ASP A 55 -13.70 2.88 -13.30
CA ASP A 55 -14.49 4.09 -13.13
C ASP A 55 -15.83 3.85 -12.46
N ALA A 56 -16.37 2.67 -12.58
CA ALA A 56 -17.65 2.33 -11.97
C ALA A 56 -17.53 2.12 -10.46
N HIS A 57 -16.33 1.92 -9.95
CA HIS A 57 -16.11 1.65 -8.53
C HIS A 57 -15.20 2.70 -7.93
N LEU A 58 -15.75 3.51 -7.04
CA LEU A 58 -14.96 4.53 -6.35
C LEU A 58 -14.40 4.00 -5.03
N LEU A 59 -14.28 2.69 -4.91
CA LEU A 59 -13.84 2.05 -3.69
C LEU A 59 -12.34 1.89 -3.67
N ARG A 60 -11.79 1.87 -2.45
CA ARG A 60 -10.39 1.55 -2.22
C ARG A 60 -10.31 0.23 -1.50
N ARG A 61 -9.22 -0.50 -1.74
CA ARG A 61 -8.98 -1.78 -1.08
C ARG A 61 -7.75 -1.66 -0.19
N PRO A 62 -7.86 -2.09 1.07
CA PRO A 62 -6.69 -2.08 1.96
C PRO A 62 -5.80 -3.27 1.66
N ILE A 63 -4.54 -2.98 1.38
CA ILE A 63 -3.55 -4.01 1.11
C ILE A 63 -2.37 -3.77 2.04
N SER A 64 -1.91 -4.83 2.71
CA SER A 64 -0.80 -4.72 3.65
C SER A 64 0.53 -4.56 2.93
N ILE A 65 1.39 -3.75 3.51
CA ILE A 65 2.75 -3.57 3.00
C ILE A 65 3.61 -4.72 3.51
N SER A 66 4.18 -5.47 2.58
CA SER A 66 5.03 -6.61 2.91
C SER A 66 6.46 -6.18 3.22
N SER A 67 7.01 -5.31 2.39
CA SER A 67 8.36 -4.79 2.61
C SER A 67 8.51 -3.44 1.94
N ILE A 68 9.53 -2.70 2.36
CA ILE A 68 9.82 -1.39 1.80
C ILE A 68 11.31 -1.24 1.57
N ASP A 69 11.67 -0.44 0.55
CA ASP A 69 13.04 -0.06 0.28
C ASP A 69 13.05 1.46 0.11
N LYS A 70 13.54 2.15 1.13
CA LYS A 70 13.52 3.61 1.12
C LYS A 70 14.55 4.21 0.20
N VAL A 71 15.57 3.45 -0.18
CA VAL A 71 16.59 3.93 -1.10
C VAL A 71 16.01 4.07 -2.50
N THR A 72 15.29 3.05 -2.96
CA THR A 72 14.68 3.07 -4.29
C THR A 72 13.28 3.65 -4.26
N LYS A 73 12.74 3.92 -3.06
CA LYS A 73 11.37 4.40 -2.86
C LYS A 73 10.35 3.44 -3.44
N GLN A 74 10.57 2.17 -3.19
CA GLN A 74 9.68 1.09 -3.64
C GLN A 74 9.12 0.35 -2.44
N CYS A 75 7.91 -0.16 -2.60
CA CYS A 75 7.30 -1.01 -1.59
C CYS A 75 6.69 -2.22 -2.28
N LYS A 76 6.63 -3.32 -1.53
CA LYS A 76 6.03 -4.56 -2.02
C LYS A 76 4.75 -4.82 -1.27
N LEU A 77 3.71 -5.16 -2.02
CA LEU A 77 2.41 -5.52 -1.49
C LEU A 77 2.10 -6.91 -1.97
N ILE A 78 1.58 -7.74 -1.09
CA ILE A 78 1.16 -9.08 -1.46
C ILE A 78 -0.33 -9.17 -1.20
N TYR A 79 -1.09 -9.60 -2.20
CA TYR A 79 -2.53 -9.68 -2.07
C TYR A 79 -3.06 -10.91 -2.78
N ARG A 80 -4.23 -11.34 -2.34
CA ARG A 80 -4.93 -12.46 -2.95
C ARG A 80 -6.08 -11.94 -3.78
N VAL A 81 -6.29 -12.52 -4.94
CA VAL A 81 -7.44 -12.19 -5.76
C VAL A 81 -8.67 -12.87 -5.16
N GLU A 82 -9.61 -12.07 -4.66
CA GLU A 82 -10.78 -12.56 -3.95
C GLU A 82 -12.05 -11.84 -4.35
N GLY A 83 -12.16 -11.35 -5.51
CA GLY A 83 -13.35 -10.65 -5.93
C GLY A 83 -13.02 -9.68 -7.03
N ALA A 84 -14.04 -8.96 -7.50
CA ALA A 84 -13.89 -8.13 -8.68
C ALA A 84 -12.83 -7.03 -8.47
N GLY A 85 -12.79 -6.42 -7.27
CA GLY A 85 -11.84 -5.33 -7.04
C GLY A 85 -10.40 -5.78 -7.10
N THR A 86 -10.06 -6.87 -6.41
CA THR A 86 -8.69 -7.37 -6.43
C THR A 86 -8.35 -8.00 -7.77
N ALA A 87 -9.35 -8.56 -8.47
CA ALA A 87 -9.11 -9.11 -9.80
C ALA A 87 -8.69 -8.00 -10.77
N ILE A 88 -9.25 -6.80 -10.62
CA ILE A 88 -8.88 -5.68 -11.47
C ILE A 88 -7.42 -5.29 -11.23
N PHE A 89 -6.96 -5.31 -9.97
CA PHE A 89 -5.55 -5.02 -9.70
C PHE A 89 -4.61 -5.98 -10.41
N SER A 90 -5.03 -7.22 -10.63
CA SER A 90 -4.16 -8.19 -11.26
C SER A 90 -3.88 -7.88 -12.73
N SER A 91 -4.59 -6.93 -13.31
CA SER A 91 -4.33 -6.50 -14.68
C SER A 91 -3.31 -5.37 -14.77
N LEU A 92 -2.86 -4.83 -13.64
CA LEU A 92 -1.87 -3.77 -13.64
C LEU A 92 -0.54 -4.27 -14.19
N LYS A 93 0.13 -3.42 -14.94
CA LYS A 93 1.38 -3.76 -15.60
C LYS A 93 2.44 -2.71 -15.28
N THR A 94 3.69 -3.10 -15.50
CA THR A 94 4.81 -2.17 -15.31
C THR A 94 4.55 -0.88 -16.08
N GLY A 95 4.71 0.22 -15.39
CA GLY A 95 4.50 1.55 -15.95
C GLY A 95 3.12 2.13 -15.72
N ASP A 96 2.17 1.30 -15.28
CA ASP A 96 0.85 1.80 -14.95
C ASP A 96 0.91 2.69 -13.71
N SER A 97 -0.10 3.53 -13.55
CA SER A 97 -0.23 4.40 -12.38
C SER A 97 -1.39 3.91 -11.53
N LEU A 98 -1.25 4.11 -10.22
CA LEU A 98 -2.26 3.67 -9.27
C LEU A 98 -2.44 4.73 -8.20
N ASP A 99 -3.69 5.10 -7.95
CA ASP A 99 -4.01 6.08 -6.91
C ASP A 99 -3.99 5.39 -5.56
N VAL A 100 -3.11 5.86 -4.67
CA VAL A 100 -2.84 5.22 -3.39
C VAL A 100 -3.08 6.21 -2.26
N MET A 101 -3.75 5.75 -1.23
CA MET A 101 -3.95 6.53 -0.01
C MET A 101 -3.33 5.79 1.17
N GLY A 102 -2.55 6.49 1.96
CA GLY A 102 -1.92 5.92 3.13
C GLY A 102 -0.61 6.61 3.44
N PRO A 103 0.29 5.98 4.17
CA PRO A 103 0.13 4.69 4.84
C PRO A 103 -0.71 4.78 6.12
N GLN A 104 -1.34 3.69 6.50
CA GLN A 104 -2.16 3.63 7.69
C GLN A 104 -1.80 2.42 8.52
N GLY A 105 -2.11 2.48 9.82
CA GLY A 105 -1.83 1.39 10.73
C GLY A 105 -0.51 1.60 11.44
N ASN A 106 -0.23 0.72 12.42
CA ASN A 106 0.93 0.88 13.27
C ASN A 106 2.20 0.24 12.71
N GLY A 107 2.05 -0.66 11.78
CA GLY A 107 3.18 -1.39 11.24
C GLY A 107 3.66 -2.48 12.18
N PHE A 108 4.70 -3.18 11.76
CA PHE A 108 5.33 -4.21 12.59
C PHE A 108 6.43 -3.57 13.40
N ASP A 109 6.17 -3.44 14.69
CA ASP A 109 7.08 -2.79 15.62
C ASP A 109 7.06 -3.60 16.90
N LEU A 110 8.23 -4.02 17.36
CA LEU A 110 8.32 -4.81 18.57
C LEU A 110 7.77 -4.09 19.79
N SER A 111 7.93 -2.78 19.85
CA SER A 111 7.38 -2.04 20.97
C SER A 111 5.87 -2.04 20.96
N ASP A 112 5.25 -2.09 19.79
CA ASP A 112 3.80 -2.21 19.71
C ASP A 112 3.33 -3.57 20.21
N LEU A 113 4.06 -4.61 19.89
CA LEU A 113 3.72 -5.94 20.37
C LEU A 113 3.81 -6.02 21.89
N ASP A 114 4.82 -5.39 22.46
CA ASP A 114 4.97 -5.36 23.91
C ASP A 114 3.81 -4.63 24.58
N LYS A 115 3.34 -3.57 23.96
CA LYS A 115 2.23 -2.80 24.51
C LYS A 115 0.93 -3.55 24.52
N GLN A 116 0.77 -4.48 23.61
CA GLN A 116 -0.47 -5.24 23.50
C GLN A 116 -0.57 -6.36 24.51
N ASN A 117 0.52 -6.70 25.10
CA ASN A 117 0.56 -7.72 26.14
C ASN A 117 0.34 -7.13 27.54
#